data_cfedd015f8105061f0f6d86472bba9c1
#
_entry.id   cfedd015f8105061f0f6d86472bba9c1
#
_cell.length_a   1.000
_cell.length_b   1.000
_cell.length_c   1.000
_cell.angle_alpha   90.00
_cell.angle_beta   90.00
_cell.angle_gamma   90.00
#
_symmetry.space_group_name_H-M   'P 1'
#
loop_
_entity.id
_entity.type
_entity.pdbx_description
1 polymer ?
#
loop_
_entity_poly.entity_id
_entity_poly.type
_entity_poly.pdbx_seq_one_letter_code
_entity_poly.pdbx_strand_id
1 'polypeptide(L)'
;MKDGLEALGLFNKNVDVDFKVPQQVQLGYYQEFRDDWSFTVDAVWLDMSEFGIEHVSIGTDHVSLPGEFKDTWAFTAGLRYQYRPDLAFSVGAAHMSSPVSDHKRNIALPLDRVIAVGAGVEWQWKGYQIHTNLNYADFGDGKLDQESGLPGRIKGSFDYSHAVILDIQIIKKF
;
A
#
# COMPACT_ATOMS: atom_id res chain seq x y z
N MET A 1 -27.71 -23.10 -9.69
CA MET A 1 -26.32 -22.64 -9.97
C MET A 1 -25.59 -23.60 -10.91
N LYS A 2 -25.71 -24.93 -10.81
CA LYS A 2 -25.17 -25.89 -11.78
C LYS A 2 -25.70 -25.68 -13.20
N ASP A 3 -27.00 -25.53 -13.35
CA ASP A 3 -27.66 -25.41 -14.67
C ASP A 3 -27.24 -24.16 -15.46
N GLY A 4 -26.86 -23.08 -14.75
CA GLY A 4 -26.35 -21.86 -15.38
C GLY A 4 -24.91 -22.00 -15.91
N LEU A 5 -24.08 -22.78 -15.23
CA LEU A 5 -22.70 -23.06 -15.67
C LEU A 5 -22.67 -24.08 -16.83
N GLU A 6 -23.62 -25.03 -16.84
CA GLU A 6 -23.80 -25.97 -17.96
C GLU A 6 -24.26 -25.23 -19.23
N ALA A 7 -25.21 -24.30 -19.08
CA ALA A 7 -25.71 -23.50 -20.20
C ALA A 7 -24.64 -22.59 -20.82
N LEU A 8 -23.64 -22.17 -20.03
CA LEU A 8 -22.49 -21.38 -20.47
C LEU A 8 -21.33 -22.25 -20.99
N GLY A 9 -21.47 -23.59 -20.99
CA GLY A 9 -20.42 -24.52 -21.43
C GLY A 9 -19.15 -24.50 -20.56
N LEU A 10 -19.25 -24.02 -19.30
CA LEU A 10 -18.13 -23.87 -18.37
C LEU A 10 -17.96 -25.11 -17.45
N PHE A 11 -18.86 -26.09 -17.55
CA PHE A 11 -18.80 -27.30 -16.73
C PHE A 11 -17.67 -28.23 -17.22
N ASN A 12 -16.86 -28.74 -16.30
CA ASN A 12 -15.70 -29.61 -16.59
C ASN A 12 -14.57 -28.98 -17.45
N LYS A 13 -14.45 -27.67 -17.50
CA LYS A 13 -13.27 -27.01 -18.09
C LYS A 13 -12.27 -26.70 -16.98
N ASN A 14 -10.99 -26.92 -17.26
CA ASN A 14 -9.92 -26.42 -16.43
C ASN A 14 -9.88 -24.90 -16.52
N VAL A 15 -9.70 -24.23 -15.40
CA VAL A 15 -9.48 -22.79 -15.32
C VAL A 15 -8.07 -22.61 -14.80
N ASP A 16 -7.20 -22.03 -15.62
CA ASP A 16 -5.87 -21.62 -15.24
C ASP A 16 -5.82 -20.09 -15.14
N VAL A 17 -5.22 -19.61 -14.05
CA VAL A 17 -5.10 -18.18 -13.77
C VAL A 17 -3.64 -17.88 -13.51
N ASP A 18 -3.04 -17.07 -14.36
CA ASP A 18 -1.70 -16.53 -14.14
C ASP A 18 -1.77 -15.25 -13.33
N PHE A 19 -1.22 -15.32 -12.13
CA PHE A 19 -1.15 -14.17 -11.21
C PHE A 19 0.29 -13.75 -11.00
N LYS A 20 0.59 -12.50 -11.33
CA LYS A 20 1.91 -11.90 -11.10
C LYS A 20 1.95 -11.08 -9.82
N VAL A 21 3.02 -11.27 -9.06
CA VAL A 21 3.35 -10.46 -7.88
C VAL A 21 4.38 -9.41 -8.29
N PRO A 22 4.24 -8.14 -7.89
CA PRO A 22 5.17 -7.09 -8.28
C PRO A 22 6.56 -7.35 -7.72
N GLN A 23 7.57 -7.06 -8.51
CA GLN A 23 8.95 -6.96 -8.02
C GLN A 23 9.10 -5.67 -7.21
N GLN A 24 10.05 -5.67 -6.28
CA GLN A 24 10.40 -4.45 -5.55
C GLN A 24 11.91 -4.32 -5.41
N VAL A 25 12.36 -3.07 -5.43
CA VAL A 25 13.72 -2.69 -5.07
C VAL A 25 13.64 -1.64 -3.96
N GLN A 26 14.34 -1.90 -2.87
CA GLN A 26 14.40 -0.98 -1.74
C GLN A 26 15.84 -0.58 -1.46
N LEU A 27 16.07 0.71 -1.28
CA LEU A 27 17.31 1.28 -0.80
C LEU A 27 17.02 2.08 0.46
N GLY A 28 17.71 1.73 1.56
CA GLY A 28 17.60 2.41 2.84
C GLY A 28 18.94 2.97 3.28
N TYR A 29 18.91 4.12 3.92
CA TYR A 29 20.06 4.72 4.58
C TYR A 29 19.71 5.08 6.01
N TYR A 30 20.57 4.66 6.95
CA TYR A 30 20.50 4.98 8.37
C TYR A 30 21.80 5.64 8.81
N GLN A 31 21.70 6.71 9.59
CA GLN A 31 22.85 7.38 10.15
C GLN A 31 22.56 7.86 11.57
N GLU A 32 23.45 7.52 12.48
CA GLU A 32 23.55 8.16 13.79
C GLU A 32 24.43 9.41 13.68
N PHE A 33 23.94 10.53 14.19
CA PHE A 33 24.69 11.76 14.27
C PHE A 33 24.52 12.33 15.68
N ARG A 34 25.62 12.59 16.37
CA ARG A 34 25.68 12.77 17.82
C ARG A 34 25.20 11.49 18.55
N ASP A 35 25.38 11.47 19.87
CA ASP A 35 25.09 10.29 20.70
C ASP A 35 23.58 10.03 20.89
N ASP A 36 22.75 10.99 20.53
CA ASP A 36 21.31 11.03 20.85
C ASP A 36 20.38 11.15 19.64
N TRP A 37 20.92 11.32 18.42
CA TRP A 37 20.13 11.49 17.21
C TRP A 37 20.44 10.45 16.16
N SER A 38 19.39 9.94 15.51
CA SER A 38 19.53 9.17 14.28
C SER A 38 18.45 9.53 13.28
N PHE A 39 18.75 9.35 12.00
CA PHE A 39 17.79 9.51 10.93
C PHE A 39 17.81 8.33 9.96
N THR A 40 16.67 8.10 9.32
CA THR A 40 16.51 7.12 8.24
C THR A 40 15.91 7.80 7.02
N VAL A 41 16.31 7.34 5.84
CA VAL A 41 15.62 7.64 4.58
C VAL A 41 15.57 6.38 3.75
N ASP A 42 14.42 6.11 3.13
CA ASP A 42 14.25 4.94 2.27
C ASP A 42 13.58 5.36 0.97
N ALA A 43 13.96 4.65 -0.09
CA ALA A 43 13.30 4.70 -1.38
C ALA A 43 12.92 3.29 -1.80
N VAL A 44 11.68 3.07 -2.18
CA VAL A 44 11.16 1.80 -2.66
C VAL A 44 10.57 2.00 -4.04
N TRP A 45 11.00 1.20 -4.98
CA TRP A 45 10.35 1.05 -6.27
C TRP A 45 9.56 -0.26 -6.30
N LEU A 46 8.33 -0.21 -6.78
CA LEU A 46 7.41 -1.33 -6.92
C LEU A 46 6.99 -1.41 -8.39
N ASP A 47 7.26 -2.54 -9.02
CA ASP A 47 6.84 -2.85 -10.39
C ASP A 47 5.35 -3.24 -10.40
N MET A 48 4.50 -2.26 -10.10
CA MET A 48 3.05 -2.49 -10.02
C MET A 48 2.42 -2.70 -11.40
N SER A 49 3.11 -2.33 -12.49
CA SER A 49 2.62 -2.56 -13.85
C SER A 49 2.46 -4.04 -14.19
N GLU A 50 3.24 -4.91 -13.53
CA GLU A 50 3.17 -6.36 -13.66
C GLU A 50 2.22 -7.03 -12.65
N PHE A 51 1.57 -6.25 -11.77
CA PHE A 51 0.72 -6.80 -10.71
C PHE A 51 -0.67 -7.17 -11.22
N GLY A 52 -1.11 -8.38 -10.92
CA GLY A 52 -2.49 -8.81 -11.12
C GLY A 52 -2.63 -10.10 -11.95
N ILE A 53 -3.83 -10.30 -12.44
CA ILE A 53 -4.16 -11.44 -13.30
C ILE A 53 -3.86 -11.04 -14.74
N GLU A 54 -2.88 -11.71 -15.35
CA GLU A 54 -2.46 -11.44 -16.72
C GLU A 54 -3.25 -12.23 -17.74
N HIS A 55 -3.48 -13.50 -17.43
CA HIS A 55 -4.20 -14.42 -18.29
C HIS A 55 -5.19 -15.27 -17.50
N VAL A 56 -6.37 -15.44 -18.04
CA VAL A 56 -7.35 -16.44 -17.60
C VAL A 56 -7.62 -17.36 -18.78
N SER A 57 -7.34 -18.64 -18.60
CA SER A 57 -7.63 -19.67 -19.58
C SER A 57 -8.79 -20.55 -19.12
N ILE A 58 -9.78 -20.72 -19.97
CA ILE A 58 -10.94 -21.59 -19.70
C ILE A 58 -11.03 -22.61 -20.84
N GLY A 59 -10.49 -23.78 -20.62
CA GLY A 59 -10.33 -24.79 -21.67
C GLY A 59 -9.34 -24.33 -22.76
N THR A 60 -9.81 -24.07 -23.98
CA THR A 60 -8.99 -23.57 -25.09
C THR A 60 -9.06 -22.05 -25.29
N ASP A 61 -9.93 -21.38 -24.54
CA ASP A 61 -10.12 -19.94 -24.65
C ASP A 61 -9.18 -19.21 -23.70
N HIS A 62 -8.47 -18.20 -24.20
CA HIS A 62 -7.52 -17.39 -23.44
C HIS A 62 -8.00 -15.95 -23.43
N VAL A 63 -8.11 -15.37 -22.25
CA VAL A 63 -8.44 -13.96 -22.06
C VAL A 63 -7.26 -13.27 -21.39
N SER A 64 -6.69 -12.28 -22.07
CA SER A 64 -5.68 -11.40 -21.48
C SER A 64 -6.36 -10.22 -20.80
N LEU A 65 -6.02 -9.98 -19.54
CA LEU A 65 -6.50 -8.83 -18.79
C LEU A 65 -5.34 -7.82 -18.74
N PRO A 66 -5.47 -6.66 -19.40
CA PRO A 66 -4.41 -5.66 -19.37
C PRO A 66 -4.22 -5.15 -17.94
N GLY A 67 -2.98 -5.04 -17.52
CA GLY A 67 -2.62 -4.44 -16.24
C GLY A 67 -3.15 -3.00 -16.14
N GLU A 68 -3.83 -2.69 -15.05
CA GLU A 68 -4.40 -1.36 -14.80
C GLU A 68 -3.47 -0.48 -13.97
N PHE A 69 -2.42 -1.08 -13.39
CA PHE A 69 -1.49 -0.40 -12.51
C PHE A 69 -0.28 0.14 -13.26
N LYS A 70 0.43 1.07 -12.62
CA LYS A 70 1.71 1.63 -13.06
C LYS A 70 2.71 1.54 -11.92
N ASP A 71 3.98 1.53 -12.25
CA ASP A 71 5.06 1.51 -11.27
C ASP A 71 4.91 2.60 -10.23
N THR A 72 5.24 2.22 -9.00
CA THR A 72 5.02 3.06 -7.83
C THR A 72 6.33 3.30 -7.11
N TRP A 73 6.54 4.53 -6.70
CA TRP A 73 7.65 4.95 -5.86
C TRP A 73 7.14 5.33 -4.48
N ALA A 74 7.81 4.82 -3.46
CA ALA A 74 7.60 5.24 -2.08
C ALA A 74 8.90 5.80 -1.51
N PHE A 75 8.80 6.90 -0.78
CA PHE A 75 9.90 7.54 -0.06
C PHE A 75 9.49 7.72 1.39
N THR A 76 10.41 7.39 2.30
CA THR A 76 10.20 7.62 3.73
C THR A 76 11.39 8.38 4.31
N ALA A 77 11.11 9.16 5.33
CA ALA A 77 12.14 9.81 6.14
C ALA A 77 11.72 9.81 7.61
N GLY A 78 12.66 9.51 8.49
CA GLY A 78 12.43 9.46 9.93
C GLY A 78 13.59 10.07 10.71
N LEU A 79 13.24 10.68 11.84
CA LEU A 79 14.18 11.22 12.80
C LEU A 79 13.85 10.66 14.17
N ARG A 80 14.88 10.19 14.91
CA ARG A 80 14.75 9.68 16.26
C ARG A 80 15.69 10.45 17.19
N TYR A 81 15.17 10.79 18.37
CA TYR A 81 15.89 11.47 19.44
C TYR A 81 15.85 10.67 20.73
N GLN A 82 17.02 10.26 21.23
CA GLN A 82 17.18 9.60 22.53
C GLN A 82 17.23 10.66 23.62
N TYR A 83 16.09 10.94 24.27
CA TYR A 83 16.02 11.96 25.33
C TYR A 83 16.68 11.52 26.62
N ARG A 84 16.54 10.23 26.99
CA ARG A 84 17.14 9.58 28.16
C ARG A 84 17.44 8.13 27.81
N PRO A 85 18.28 7.41 28.58
CA PRO A 85 18.56 5.99 28.30
C PRO A 85 17.32 5.09 28.21
N ASP A 86 16.22 5.51 28.86
CA ASP A 86 14.95 4.78 28.91
C ASP A 86 13.84 5.37 28.03
N LEU A 87 14.06 6.54 27.38
CA LEU A 87 13.03 7.26 26.66
C LEU A 87 13.54 7.86 25.35
N ALA A 88 12.90 7.52 24.24
CA ALA A 88 13.16 8.12 22.94
C ALA A 88 11.87 8.58 22.26
N PHE A 89 12.01 9.57 21.39
CA PHE A 89 10.95 10.11 20.53
C PHE A 89 11.31 9.92 19.08
N SER A 90 10.32 9.75 18.25
CA SER A 90 10.50 9.66 16.79
C SER A 90 9.44 10.47 16.06
N VAL A 91 9.81 10.98 14.90
CA VAL A 91 8.88 11.57 13.93
C VAL A 91 9.25 11.08 12.53
N GLY A 92 8.27 10.98 11.66
CA GLY A 92 8.53 10.52 10.30
C GLY A 92 7.48 10.99 9.32
N ALA A 93 7.84 10.92 8.05
CA ALA A 93 6.95 11.18 6.93
C ALA A 93 7.18 10.15 5.83
N ALA A 94 6.13 9.87 5.09
CA ALA A 94 6.14 8.97 3.94
C ALA A 94 5.34 9.57 2.79
N HIS A 95 5.78 9.28 1.57
CA HIS A 95 5.06 9.58 0.35
C HIS A 95 5.11 8.37 -0.56
N MET A 96 3.96 7.98 -1.13
CA MET A 96 3.87 6.96 -2.16
C MET A 96 3.09 7.52 -3.35
N SER A 97 3.63 7.35 -4.55
CA SER A 97 2.96 7.76 -5.78
C SER A 97 1.72 6.90 -6.04
N SER A 98 0.73 7.46 -6.76
CA SER A 98 -0.47 6.69 -7.13
C SER A 98 -0.11 5.52 -8.04
N PRO A 99 -0.54 4.28 -7.72
CA PRO A 99 -0.30 3.10 -8.56
C PRO A 99 -1.23 3.04 -9.77
N VAL A 100 -2.19 3.94 -9.90
CA VAL A 100 -3.22 3.90 -10.94
C VAL A 100 -3.52 5.30 -11.46
N SER A 101 -3.85 5.42 -12.75
CA SER A 101 -4.30 6.68 -13.35
C SER A 101 -5.81 6.89 -13.15
N ASP A 102 -6.27 8.14 -13.23
CA ASP A 102 -7.68 8.51 -13.01
C ASP A 102 -8.65 7.78 -13.97
N HIS A 103 -8.20 7.48 -15.20
CA HIS A 103 -9.00 6.77 -16.21
C HIS A 103 -9.09 5.25 -15.96
N LYS A 104 -8.17 4.69 -15.18
CA LYS A 104 -8.11 3.26 -14.87
C LYS A 104 -8.48 2.95 -13.42
N ARG A 105 -8.73 3.98 -12.60
CA ARG A 105 -9.06 3.79 -11.18
C ARG A 105 -10.40 3.10 -11.02
N ASN A 106 -10.41 2.01 -10.27
CA ASN A 106 -11.62 1.24 -9.99
C ASN A 106 -12.42 1.89 -8.86
N ILE A 107 -13.74 1.97 -9.02
CA ILE A 107 -14.64 2.53 -8.00
C ILE A 107 -14.63 1.73 -6.68
N ALA A 108 -14.38 0.42 -6.76
CA ALA A 108 -14.32 -0.44 -5.59
C ALA A 108 -12.97 -0.35 -4.85
N LEU A 109 -11.91 0.13 -5.50
CA LEU A 109 -10.57 0.26 -4.92
C LEU A 109 -9.95 1.58 -5.40
N PRO A 110 -10.32 2.71 -4.76
CA PRO A 110 -9.92 4.05 -5.19
C PRO A 110 -8.49 4.39 -4.74
N LEU A 111 -7.51 3.59 -5.18
CA LEU A 111 -6.10 3.81 -4.87
C LEU A 111 -5.60 5.12 -5.48
N ASP A 112 -4.97 5.95 -4.67
CA ASP A 112 -4.29 7.17 -5.11
C ASP A 112 -2.93 7.30 -4.41
N ARG A 113 -2.28 8.47 -4.51
CA ARG A 113 -1.08 8.77 -3.74
C ARG A 113 -1.35 8.64 -2.23
N VAL A 114 -0.31 8.31 -1.48
CA VAL A 114 -0.37 8.35 -0.03
C VAL A 114 0.65 9.36 0.49
N ILE A 115 0.22 10.22 1.41
CA ILE A 115 1.11 11.03 2.24
C ILE A 115 0.80 10.66 3.69
N ALA A 116 1.83 10.29 4.44
CA ALA A 116 1.67 9.98 5.84
C ALA A 116 2.69 10.73 6.68
N VAL A 117 2.28 11.09 7.90
CA VAL A 117 3.15 11.64 8.94
C VAL A 117 2.87 10.92 10.24
N GLY A 118 3.90 10.76 11.07
CA GLY A 118 3.74 10.06 12.33
C GLY A 118 4.71 10.55 13.39
N ALA A 119 4.34 10.27 14.65
CA ALA A 119 5.18 10.48 15.81
C ALA A 119 5.12 9.26 16.72
N GLY A 120 6.24 8.93 17.35
CA GLY A 120 6.36 7.78 18.21
C GLY A 120 7.09 8.08 19.51
N VAL A 121 6.82 7.25 20.52
CA VAL A 121 7.50 7.23 21.80
C VAL A 121 7.92 5.80 22.11
N GLU A 122 9.19 5.62 22.44
CA GLU A 122 9.75 4.37 22.95
C GLU A 122 10.11 4.57 24.42
N TRP A 123 9.53 3.77 25.30
CA TRP A 123 9.78 3.88 26.73
C TRP A 123 10.11 2.52 27.34
N GLN A 124 11.21 2.48 28.11
CA GLN A 124 11.59 1.32 28.91
C GLN A 124 11.16 1.53 30.37
N TRP A 125 10.29 0.67 30.86
CA TRP A 125 9.75 0.78 32.20
C TRP A 125 9.66 -0.58 32.90
N LYS A 126 10.38 -0.75 34.00
CA LYS A 126 10.34 -1.97 34.84
C LYS A 126 10.46 -3.28 34.07
N GLY A 127 11.37 -3.33 33.09
CA GLY A 127 11.61 -4.52 32.25
C GLY A 127 10.62 -4.68 31.08
N TYR A 128 9.74 -3.72 30.86
CA TYR A 128 8.89 -3.61 29.67
C TYR A 128 9.48 -2.61 28.69
N GLN A 129 9.38 -2.89 27.41
CA GLN A 129 9.57 -1.91 26.34
C GLN A 129 8.18 -1.56 25.78
N ILE A 130 7.83 -0.29 25.81
CA ILE A 130 6.54 0.23 25.35
C ILE A 130 6.83 1.13 24.17
N HIS A 131 6.26 0.78 23.01
CA HIS A 131 6.31 1.58 21.79
C HIS A 131 4.91 2.07 21.49
N THR A 132 4.76 3.36 21.33
CA THR A 132 3.47 3.97 20.96
C THR A 132 3.68 4.87 19.75
N ASN A 133 2.89 4.66 18.70
CA ASN A 133 2.96 5.45 17.49
C ASN A 133 1.58 5.99 17.13
N LEU A 134 1.53 7.25 16.77
CA LEU A 134 0.36 7.90 16.21
C LEU A 134 0.69 8.33 14.77
N ASN A 135 -0.10 7.86 13.82
CA ASN A 135 0.10 8.13 12.40
C ASN A 135 -1.16 8.74 11.81
N TYR A 136 -0.98 9.71 10.93
CA TYR A 136 -2.01 10.24 10.04
C TYR A 136 -1.60 9.93 8.61
N ALA A 137 -2.53 9.40 7.82
CA ALA A 137 -2.35 9.11 6.41
C ALA A 137 -3.46 9.74 5.58
N ASP A 138 -3.08 10.46 4.54
CA ASP A 138 -3.94 10.99 3.48
C ASP A 138 -3.76 10.13 2.23
N PHE A 139 -4.86 9.58 1.71
CA PHE A 139 -4.87 8.67 0.56
C PHE A 139 -5.22 9.37 -0.76
N GLY A 140 -5.21 10.70 -0.78
CA GLY A 140 -5.55 11.49 -1.95
C GLY A 140 -7.05 11.55 -2.24
N ASP A 141 -7.39 12.24 -3.34
CA ASP A 141 -8.79 12.49 -3.71
C ASP A 141 -9.38 11.37 -4.58
N GLY A 142 -8.57 10.42 -5.02
CA GLY A 142 -9.00 9.26 -5.80
C GLY A 142 -9.92 9.61 -6.97
N LYS A 143 -9.54 10.58 -7.81
CA LYS A 143 -10.36 10.99 -8.96
C LYS A 143 -10.63 9.83 -9.90
N LEU A 144 -11.89 9.66 -10.27
CA LEU A 144 -12.39 8.64 -11.16
C LEU A 144 -12.93 9.28 -12.43
N ASP A 145 -12.47 8.80 -13.58
CA ASP A 145 -12.97 9.24 -14.90
C ASP A 145 -12.91 8.05 -15.87
N GLN A 146 -13.83 7.10 -15.67
CA GLN A 146 -13.90 5.87 -16.46
C GLN A 146 -14.98 5.97 -17.56
N GLU A 147 -14.61 5.58 -18.78
CA GLU A 147 -15.56 5.16 -19.80
C GLU A 147 -15.95 3.72 -19.50
N SER A 148 -17.14 3.50 -18.95
CA SER A 148 -17.63 2.15 -18.69
C SER A 148 -18.02 1.49 -20.01
N GLY A 149 -17.78 0.17 -20.13
CA GLY A 149 -18.27 -0.62 -21.28
C GLY A 149 -19.82 -0.69 -21.39
N LEU A 150 -20.54 -0.10 -20.45
CA LEU A 150 -21.96 0.24 -20.52
C LEU A 150 -22.08 1.66 -21.09
N PRO A 151 -23.19 2.03 -21.77
CA PRO A 151 -23.37 3.36 -22.31
C PRO A 151 -23.41 4.39 -21.16
N GLY A 152 -22.26 5.03 -20.90
CA GLY A 152 -22.10 6.06 -19.88
C GLY A 152 -20.65 6.25 -19.43
N ARG A 153 -20.35 7.45 -18.94
CA ARG A 153 -19.06 7.82 -18.35
C ARG A 153 -19.26 8.03 -16.85
N ILE A 154 -18.47 7.36 -16.04
CA ILE A 154 -18.51 7.53 -14.58
C ILE A 154 -17.42 8.52 -14.20
N LYS A 155 -17.81 9.65 -13.59
CA LYS A 155 -16.91 10.65 -13.03
C LYS A 155 -17.23 10.87 -11.56
N GLY A 156 -16.18 11.01 -10.75
CA GLY A 156 -16.30 11.28 -9.33
C GLY A 156 -14.96 11.50 -8.68
N SER A 157 -14.97 11.76 -7.37
CA SER A 157 -13.79 11.80 -6.52
C SER A 157 -14.12 11.19 -5.16
N PHE A 158 -13.09 10.65 -4.52
CA PHE A 158 -13.17 10.15 -3.16
C PHE A 158 -12.53 11.18 -2.22
N ASP A 159 -13.27 12.26 -1.96
CA ASP A 159 -12.81 13.32 -1.06
C ASP A 159 -12.72 12.79 0.39
N TYR A 160 -11.78 13.33 1.18
CA TYR A 160 -11.60 12.98 2.60
C TYR A 160 -11.14 11.53 2.87
N SER A 161 -10.37 10.93 1.97
CA SER A 161 -9.73 9.62 2.20
C SER A 161 -8.54 9.77 3.14
N HIS A 162 -8.74 9.60 4.45
CA HIS A 162 -7.67 9.66 5.44
C HIS A 162 -7.86 8.64 6.57
N ALA A 163 -6.79 8.33 7.27
CA ALA A 163 -6.81 7.50 8.46
C ALA A 163 -5.94 8.09 9.57
N VAL A 164 -6.38 7.88 10.81
CA VAL A 164 -5.56 8.06 12.02
C VAL A 164 -5.37 6.69 12.64
N ILE A 165 -4.10 6.30 12.84
CA ILE A 165 -3.73 4.97 13.33
C ILE A 165 -2.93 5.16 14.62
N LEU A 166 -3.42 4.59 15.71
CA LEU A 166 -2.69 4.46 16.96
C LEU A 166 -2.21 3.01 17.10
N ASP A 167 -0.91 2.83 17.23
CA ASP A 167 -0.27 1.55 17.51
C ASP A 167 0.35 1.59 18.92
N ILE A 168 0.15 0.53 19.70
CA ILE A 168 0.77 0.35 21.02
C ILE A 168 1.32 -1.07 21.08
N GLN A 169 2.62 -1.19 21.25
CA GLN A 169 3.30 -2.46 21.43
C GLN A 169 3.96 -2.51 22.82
N ILE A 170 3.74 -3.60 23.54
CA ILE A 170 4.35 -3.84 24.85
C ILE A 170 5.14 -5.14 24.78
N ILE A 171 6.45 -5.07 25.00
CA ILE A 171 7.39 -6.20 24.96
C ILE A 171 7.97 -6.38 26.35
N LYS A 172 7.88 -7.59 26.89
CA LYS A 172 8.56 -7.97 28.15
C LYS A 172 9.76 -8.84 27.81
N LYS A 173 10.94 -8.45 28.28
CA LYS A 173 12.13 -9.30 28.27
C LYS A 173 12.21 -10.09 29.58
N PHE A 174 12.36 -11.40 29.48
CA PHE A 174 12.51 -12.32 30.60
C PHE A 174 13.97 -12.59 30.85
#